data_26e9a5b69ba70a0afe31fb4dda13b293
#
_entry.id   26e9a5b69ba70a0afe31fb4dda13b293
#
_cell.length_a   1.000
_cell.length_b   1.000
_cell.length_c   1.000
_cell.angle_alpha   90.00
_cell.angle_beta   90.00
_cell.angle_gamma   90.00
#
_symmetry.space_group_name_H-M   'P 1'
#
loop_
_entity.id
_entity.type
_entity.pdbx_description
1 polymer ?
#
loop_
_entity_poly.entity_id
_entity_poly.type
_entity_poly.pdbx_seq_one_letter_code
_entity_poly.pdbx_strand_id
1 'polypeptide(L)'
;MFGKRVLALYAAILFSFAVILCRLYFLAQNQTYAARAKAQSSVRLALPARRGNFYDHTGALLTGLETQYLALCFPGENSYSRLYAYTDEDGQALLYRNRNRSMPFLLNVERDLYWQGVSCYPFARRYASAPLCQQLIGYLDGEGHGAAGLEKALDKLLTGTGEHDVLLCAVTAQGQLRAGETPQYLRQDSKAVGVQLTISRQIQRAAEAAAAAAAATTETSAERSRAICLRATTQRRRAT
;
A
#
# COMPACT_ATOMS: atom_id res chain seq x y z
N MET A 1 -7.75 62.24 45.47
CA MET A 1 -7.19 62.04 44.11
C MET A 1 -6.80 60.58 43.82
N PHE A 2 -6.37 59.80 44.79
CA PHE A 2 -5.93 58.40 44.62
C PHE A 2 -7.04 57.43 44.08
N GLY A 3 -8.26 57.54 44.58
CA GLY A 3 -9.37 56.63 44.20
C GLY A 3 -9.75 56.72 42.69
N LYS A 4 -9.70 57.90 42.08
CA LYS A 4 -10.01 58.05 40.63
C LYS A 4 -8.93 57.41 39.75
N ARG A 5 -7.63 57.44 40.16
CA ARG A 5 -6.55 56.81 39.41
C ARG A 5 -6.60 55.30 39.52
N VAL A 6 -6.95 54.74 40.69
CA VAL A 6 -7.14 53.31 40.91
C VAL A 6 -8.32 52.80 40.11
N LEU A 7 -9.45 53.52 40.08
CA LEU A 7 -10.62 53.17 39.29
C LEU A 7 -10.32 53.18 37.77
N ALA A 8 -9.55 54.15 37.33
CA ALA A 8 -9.14 54.23 35.89
C ALA A 8 -8.23 53.04 35.50
N LEU A 9 -7.31 52.63 36.37
CA LEU A 9 -6.48 51.43 36.12
C LEU A 9 -7.32 50.18 36.08
N TYR A 10 -8.29 50.02 37.00
CA TYR A 10 -9.23 48.87 36.99
C TYR A 10 -10.05 48.81 35.70
N ALA A 11 -10.59 49.96 35.29
CA ALA A 11 -11.35 50.06 34.04
C ALA A 11 -10.50 49.73 32.81
N ALA A 12 -9.22 50.16 32.75
CA ALA A 12 -8.30 49.84 31.67
C ALA A 12 -7.99 48.33 31.60
N ILE A 13 -7.79 47.68 32.77
CA ILE A 13 -7.54 46.23 32.83
C ILE A 13 -8.78 45.46 32.36
N LEU A 14 -9.97 45.82 32.86
CA LEU A 14 -11.22 45.18 32.41
C LEU A 14 -11.46 45.37 30.92
N PHE A 15 -11.21 46.54 30.38
CA PHE A 15 -11.35 46.79 28.94
C PHE A 15 -10.34 45.97 28.13
N SER A 16 -9.08 45.89 28.55
CA SER A 16 -8.08 45.03 27.92
C SER A 16 -8.49 43.56 27.91
N PHE A 17 -9.03 43.08 29.04
CA PHE A 17 -9.52 41.70 29.15
C PHE A 17 -10.74 41.43 28.23
N ALA A 18 -11.66 42.39 28.16
CA ALA A 18 -12.83 42.31 27.27
C ALA A 18 -12.40 42.25 25.77
N VAL A 19 -11.39 43.03 25.39
CA VAL A 19 -10.83 42.99 24.00
C VAL A 19 -10.19 41.62 23.72
N ILE A 20 -9.45 41.07 24.66
CA ILE A 20 -8.86 39.74 24.53
C ILE A 20 -9.92 38.66 24.36
N LEU A 21 -10.94 38.67 25.21
CA LEU A 21 -12.07 37.73 25.16
C LEU A 21 -12.83 37.85 23.83
N CYS A 22 -13.08 39.05 23.35
CA CYS A 22 -13.73 39.30 22.05
C CYS A 22 -12.88 38.72 20.91
N ARG A 23 -11.57 38.93 20.94
CA ARG A 23 -10.65 38.39 19.95
C ARG A 23 -10.59 36.85 19.98
N LEU A 24 -10.56 36.25 21.15
CA LEU A 24 -10.60 34.79 21.32
C LEU A 24 -11.91 34.21 20.79
N TYR A 25 -13.04 34.89 21.05
CA TYR A 25 -14.35 34.50 20.52
C TYR A 25 -14.37 34.51 18.99
N PHE A 26 -13.87 35.58 18.35
CA PHE A 26 -13.76 35.65 16.89
C PHE A 26 -12.81 34.60 16.31
N LEU A 27 -11.69 34.30 16.99
CA LEU A 27 -10.77 33.24 16.58
C LEU A 27 -11.43 31.85 16.67
N ALA A 28 -12.18 31.59 17.76
CA ALA A 28 -12.86 30.30 17.97
C ALA A 28 -13.99 30.06 16.96
N GLN A 29 -14.65 31.13 16.53
CA GLN A 29 -15.72 31.05 15.49
C GLN A 29 -15.16 30.88 14.06
N ASN A 30 -13.89 31.17 13.85
CA ASN A 30 -13.31 31.16 12.52
C ASN A 30 -12.92 29.76 12.08
N GLN A 31 -13.82 29.10 11.33
CA GLN A 31 -13.66 27.75 10.80
C GLN A 31 -12.39 27.57 9.96
N THR A 32 -11.83 28.64 9.37
CA THR A 32 -10.60 28.55 8.58
C THR A 32 -9.39 28.18 9.42
N TYR A 33 -9.30 28.67 10.65
CA TYR A 33 -8.22 28.30 11.57
C TYR A 33 -8.36 26.86 12.07
N ALA A 34 -9.58 26.43 12.37
CA ALA A 34 -9.87 25.05 12.75
C ALA A 34 -9.54 24.09 11.60
N ALA A 35 -9.91 24.42 10.37
CA ALA A 35 -9.58 23.62 9.19
C ALA A 35 -8.07 23.54 8.94
N ARG A 36 -7.34 24.67 9.09
CA ARG A 36 -5.87 24.69 8.96
C ARG A 36 -5.19 23.87 10.05
N ALA A 37 -5.63 23.98 11.30
CA ALA A 37 -5.10 23.19 12.41
C ALA A 37 -5.37 21.69 12.18
N LYS A 38 -6.56 21.32 11.69
CA LYS A 38 -6.89 19.94 11.33
C LYS A 38 -6.03 19.45 10.16
N ALA A 39 -5.79 20.27 9.14
CA ALA A 39 -4.94 19.94 8.02
C ALA A 39 -3.48 19.73 8.44
N GLN A 40 -2.96 20.56 9.34
CA GLN A 40 -1.59 20.43 9.87
C GLN A 40 -1.40 19.21 10.78
N SER A 41 -2.45 18.76 11.45
CA SER A 41 -2.43 17.57 12.31
C SER A 41 -2.90 16.30 11.61
N SER A 42 -3.06 16.32 10.28
CA SER A 42 -3.46 15.16 9.50
C SER A 42 -2.36 14.73 8.53
N VAL A 43 -2.15 13.42 8.45
CA VAL A 43 -1.25 12.79 7.48
C VAL A 43 -2.08 12.09 6.41
N ARG A 44 -1.71 12.32 5.17
CA ARG A 44 -2.30 11.65 4.00
C ARG A 44 -1.40 10.51 3.56
N LEU A 45 -1.91 9.30 3.60
CA LEU A 45 -1.23 8.11 3.12
C LEU A 45 -1.92 7.66 1.83
N ALA A 46 -1.19 7.69 0.73
CA ALA A 46 -1.69 7.18 -0.55
C ALA A 46 -1.73 5.65 -0.51
N LEU A 47 -2.87 5.08 -0.87
CA LEU A 47 -3.02 3.66 -1.10
C LEU A 47 -2.54 3.29 -2.51
N PRO A 48 -2.23 2.03 -2.81
CA PRO A 48 -1.93 1.61 -4.17
C PRO A 48 -3.03 2.04 -5.14
N ALA A 49 -2.63 2.54 -6.31
CA ALA A 49 -3.58 2.97 -7.34
C ALA A 49 -4.48 1.81 -7.72
N ARG A 50 -5.78 2.08 -7.83
CA ARG A 50 -6.69 1.14 -8.44
C ARG A 50 -6.44 1.09 -9.93
N ARG A 51 -6.17 -0.11 -10.42
CA ARG A 51 -5.91 -0.37 -11.82
C ARG A 51 -6.96 -1.33 -12.37
N GLY A 52 -7.45 -1.07 -13.57
CA GLY A 52 -8.41 -1.95 -14.26
C GLY A 52 -7.85 -3.36 -14.42
N ASN A 53 -8.68 -4.37 -14.20
CA ASN A 53 -8.28 -5.78 -14.30
C ASN A 53 -8.43 -6.31 -15.72
N PHE A 54 -7.66 -7.35 -16.03
CA PHE A 54 -7.88 -8.18 -17.20
C PHE A 54 -8.86 -9.31 -16.87
N TYR A 55 -9.75 -9.56 -17.79
CA TYR A 55 -10.77 -10.60 -17.72
C TYR A 55 -10.61 -11.56 -18.89
N ASP A 56 -11.00 -12.80 -18.71
CA ASP A 56 -11.09 -13.77 -19.80
C ASP A 56 -12.35 -13.54 -20.66
N HIS A 57 -12.56 -14.35 -21.69
CA HIS A 57 -13.72 -14.27 -22.57
C HIS A 57 -15.07 -14.48 -21.85
N THR A 58 -15.07 -15.11 -20.68
CA THR A 58 -16.26 -15.34 -19.85
C THR A 58 -16.47 -14.23 -18.80
N GLY A 59 -15.57 -13.27 -18.67
CA GLY A 59 -15.59 -12.26 -17.63
C GLY A 59 -14.91 -12.69 -16.32
N ALA A 60 -14.22 -13.84 -16.29
CA ALA A 60 -13.47 -14.26 -15.13
C ALA A 60 -12.15 -13.47 -15.03
N LEU A 61 -11.76 -13.10 -13.81
CA LEU A 61 -10.54 -12.34 -13.54
C LEU A 61 -9.29 -13.12 -13.94
N LEU A 62 -8.38 -12.47 -14.64
CA LEU A 62 -7.02 -12.93 -14.92
C LEU A 62 -5.99 -12.23 -14.02
N THR A 63 -6.26 -10.99 -13.61
CA THR A 63 -5.44 -10.21 -12.66
C THR A 63 -6.29 -9.78 -11.46
N GLY A 64 -5.64 -9.43 -10.34
CA GLY A 64 -6.36 -8.99 -9.13
C GLY A 64 -7.11 -10.11 -8.40
N LEU A 65 -6.63 -11.35 -8.51
CA LEU A 65 -7.27 -12.55 -7.95
C LEU A 65 -7.05 -12.70 -6.44
N GLU A 66 -5.89 -12.27 -5.96
CA GLU A 66 -5.50 -12.41 -4.57
C GLU A 66 -5.72 -11.10 -3.83
N THR A 67 -6.28 -11.21 -2.63
CA THR A 67 -6.42 -10.05 -1.74
C THR A 67 -5.21 -10.00 -0.82
N GLN A 68 -4.56 -8.86 -0.76
CA GLN A 68 -3.57 -8.50 0.25
C GLN A 68 -4.13 -7.45 1.19
N TYR A 69 -3.46 -7.24 2.30
CA TYR A 69 -3.85 -6.25 3.29
C TYR A 69 -2.74 -5.24 3.49
N LEU A 70 -3.13 -3.98 3.65
CA LEU A 70 -2.26 -2.89 4.05
C LEU A 70 -2.53 -2.57 5.51
N ALA A 71 -1.58 -2.89 6.37
CA ALA A 71 -1.61 -2.52 7.77
C ALA A 71 -1.18 -1.06 7.93
N LEU A 72 -1.96 -0.28 8.65
CA LEU A 72 -1.61 1.07 9.04
C LEU A 72 -0.76 1.03 10.30
N CYS A 73 0.52 1.36 10.15
CA CYS A 73 1.50 1.33 11.22
C CYS A 73 1.70 2.73 11.80
N PHE A 74 1.51 2.84 13.12
CA PHE A 74 1.85 4.05 13.88
C PHE A 74 3.22 3.88 14.56
N PRO A 75 3.98 4.97 14.77
CA PRO A 75 5.24 4.92 15.50
C PRO A 75 5.05 4.36 16.91
N GLY A 76 5.93 3.43 17.32
CA GLY A 76 5.90 2.79 18.64
C GLY A 76 6.50 1.39 18.63
N GLU A 77 7.25 1.04 19.66
CA GLU A 77 7.98 -0.23 19.76
C GLU A 77 7.07 -1.47 19.63
N ASN A 78 5.89 -1.43 20.26
CA ASN A 78 4.98 -2.58 20.28
C ASN A 78 4.33 -2.90 18.93
N SER A 79 4.24 -1.92 18.02
CA SER A 79 3.64 -2.13 16.71
C SER A 79 4.57 -2.91 15.78
N TYR A 80 5.86 -2.66 15.83
CA TYR A 80 6.83 -3.26 14.92
C TYR A 80 7.06 -4.74 15.20
N SER A 81 7.25 -5.13 16.46
CA SER A 81 7.48 -6.53 16.82
C SER A 81 6.28 -7.43 16.51
N ARG A 82 5.06 -6.90 16.60
CA ARG A 82 3.83 -7.63 16.26
C ARG A 82 3.67 -7.85 14.77
N LEU A 83 4.08 -6.89 13.94
CA LEU A 83 3.90 -6.92 12.49
C LEU A 83 4.98 -7.74 11.77
N TYR A 84 6.15 -7.88 12.40
CA TYR A 84 7.32 -8.54 11.80
C TYR A 84 7.05 -9.98 11.35
N ALA A 85 6.21 -10.72 12.09
CA ALA A 85 5.86 -12.11 11.79
C ALA A 85 4.81 -12.27 10.66
N TYR A 86 4.19 -11.18 10.22
CA TYR A 86 3.08 -11.20 9.25
C TYR A 86 3.39 -10.48 7.95
N THR A 87 4.65 -10.16 7.73
CA THR A 87 5.11 -9.46 6.53
C THR A 87 6.29 -10.21 5.91
N ASP A 88 6.49 -10.01 4.61
CA ASP A 88 7.61 -10.54 3.85
C ASP A 88 8.95 -9.84 4.18
N GLU A 89 10.04 -10.27 3.54
CA GLU A 89 11.38 -9.71 3.75
C GLU A 89 11.45 -8.22 3.42
N ASP A 90 10.75 -7.78 2.37
CA ASP A 90 10.68 -6.37 1.98
C ASP A 90 9.95 -5.54 3.04
N GLY A 91 8.86 -6.06 3.57
CA GLY A 91 8.12 -5.42 4.66
C GLY A 91 8.91 -5.39 5.96
N GLN A 92 9.68 -6.42 6.28
CA GLN A 92 10.60 -6.44 7.42
C GLN A 92 11.68 -5.37 7.28
N ALA A 93 12.27 -5.24 6.09
CA ALA A 93 13.23 -4.17 5.79
C ALA A 93 12.59 -2.78 5.89
N LEU A 94 11.33 -2.63 5.46
CA LEU A 94 10.56 -1.39 5.59
C LEU A 94 10.29 -1.04 7.06
N LEU A 95 9.90 -2.02 7.89
CA LEU A 95 9.74 -1.85 9.34
C LEU A 95 11.04 -1.38 9.99
N TYR A 96 12.15 -2.03 9.68
CA TYR A 96 13.46 -1.66 10.22
C TYR A 96 13.87 -0.24 9.83
N ARG A 97 13.66 0.14 8.55
CA ARG A 97 13.97 1.49 8.04
C ARG A 97 13.13 2.57 8.73
N ASN A 98 11.87 2.27 9.03
CA ASN A 98 10.94 3.21 9.63
C ASN A 98 10.87 3.15 11.16
N ARG A 99 11.72 2.34 11.83
CA ARG A 99 11.69 2.18 13.29
C ARG A 99 11.78 3.47 14.11
N ASN A 100 12.51 4.47 13.59
CA ASN A 100 12.72 5.78 14.24
C ASN A 100 11.86 6.88 13.60
N ARG A 101 10.91 6.53 12.74
CA ARG A 101 10.08 7.50 12.05
C ARG A 101 8.98 7.99 12.98
N SER A 102 8.67 9.29 12.93
CA SER A 102 7.59 9.92 13.70
C SER A 102 6.27 10.03 12.92
N MET A 103 6.17 9.42 11.74
CA MET A 103 5.01 9.47 10.87
C MET A 103 4.45 8.08 10.63
N PRO A 104 3.13 7.90 10.56
CA PRO A 104 2.53 6.62 10.19
C PRO A 104 2.89 6.25 8.75
N PHE A 105 2.90 4.96 8.46
CA PHE A 105 3.15 4.40 7.14
C PHE A 105 2.31 3.14 6.91
N LEU A 106 2.22 2.71 5.68
CA LEU A 106 1.52 1.50 5.28
C LEU A 106 2.50 0.34 5.09
N LEU A 107 2.10 -0.84 5.53
CA LEU A 107 2.87 -2.07 5.43
C LEU A 107 2.03 -3.16 4.78
N ASN A 108 2.59 -3.88 3.81
CA ASN A 108 1.94 -5.07 3.27
C ASN A 108 1.98 -6.20 4.29
N VAL A 109 0.83 -6.82 4.54
CA VAL A 109 0.69 -7.97 5.44
C VAL A 109 -0.10 -9.08 4.76
N GLU A 110 0.21 -10.32 5.11
CA GLU A 110 -0.37 -11.51 4.48
C GLU A 110 -1.84 -11.72 4.84
N ARG A 111 -2.27 -11.21 6.00
CA ARG A 111 -3.62 -11.40 6.51
C ARG A 111 -4.15 -10.17 7.24
N ASP A 112 -5.45 -10.13 7.46
CA ASP A 112 -6.08 -9.10 8.29
C ASP A 112 -5.65 -9.28 9.76
N LEU A 113 -5.13 -8.20 10.34
CA LEU A 113 -4.67 -8.14 11.73
C LEU A 113 -5.59 -7.29 12.63
N TYR A 114 -6.82 -7.07 12.21
CA TYR A 114 -7.80 -6.28 12.97
C TYR A 114 -7.99 -6.81 14.39
N TRP A 115 -7.97 -8.13 14.59
CA TRP A 115 -8.04 -8.78 15.90
C TRP A 115 -6.85 -8.46 16.83
N GLN A 116 -5.75 -7.95 16.30
CA GLN A 116 -4.60 -7.45 17.08
C GLN A 116 -4.64 -5.93 17.29
N GLY A 117 -5.73 -5.27 16.92
CA GLY A 117 -5.91 -3.82 17.04
C GLY A 117 -5.17 -3.02 15.96
N VAL A 118 -4.78 -3.65 14.86
CA VAL A 118 -4.16 -3.00 13.71
C VAL A 118 -5.22 -2.75 12.65
N SER A 119 -5.33 -1.51 12.18
CA SER A 119 -6.22 -1.18 11.07
C SER A 119 -5.65 -1.69 9.76
N CYS A 120 -6.32 -2.65 9.14
CA CYS A 120 -5.95 -3.24 7.86
C CYS A 120 -6.94 -2.86 6.77
N TYR A 121 -6.42 -2.59 5.58
CA TYR A 121 -7.20 -2.22 4.41
C TYR A 121 -6.95 -3.24 3.29
N PRO A 122 -8.00 -3.96 2.81
CA PRO A 122 -7.84 -4.93 1.74
C PRO A 122 -7.60 -4.24 0.41
N PHE A 123 -6.68 -4.77 -0.37
CA PHE A 123 -6.48 -4.38 -1.76
C PHE A 123 -6.20 -5.61 -2.64
N ALA A 124 -6.55 -5.51 -3.92
CA ALA A 124 -6.31 -6.59 -4.86
C ALA A 124 -4.84 -6.60 -5.31
N ARG A 125 -4.12 -7.67 -5.04
CA ARG A 125 -2.78 -7.90 -5.57
C ARG A 125 -2.85 -8.06 -7.08
N ARG A 126 -2.05 -7.28 -7.81
CA ARG A 126 -2.11 -7.27 -9.27
C ARG A 126 -1.88 -8.64 -9.88
N TYR A 127 -0.84 -9.33 -9.44
CA TYR A 127 -0.48 -10.66 -9.91
C TYR A 127 -0.61 -11.66 -8.78
N ALA A 128 -1.23 -12.80 -9.08
CA ALA A 128 -1.28 -13.93 -8.16
C ALA A 128 0.11 -14.55 -8.00
N SER A 129 0.26 -15.42 -7.01
CA SER A 129 1.50 -16.18 -6.78
C SER A 129 1.85 -17.08 -7.98
N ALA A 130 0.82 -17.55 -8.73
CA ALA A 130 0.97 -18.22 -10.02
C ALA A 130 0.19 -17.44 -11.10
N PRO A 131 0.77 -16.39 -11.69
CA PRO A 131 0.08 -15.54 -12.65
C PRO A 131 -0.12 -16.28 -13.97
N LEU A 132 -1.32 -16.17 -14.54
CA LEU A 132 -1.65 -16.71 -15.85
C LEU A 132 -1.36 -15.70 -16.96
N CYS A 133 -0.97 -16.17 -18.13
CA CYS A 133 -0.71 -15.35 -19.31
C CYS A 133 0.35 -14.26 -19.10
N GLN A 134 1.28 -14.44 -18.17
CA GLN A 134 2.22 -13.38 -17.77
C GLN A 134 3.02 -12.84 -18.97
N GLN A 135 3.40 -13.69 -19.93
CA GLN A 135 4.11 -13.30 -21.14
C GLN A 135 3.29 -12.34 -22.01
N LEU A 136 1.98 -12.49 -22.04
CA LEU A 136 1.07 -11.63 -22.80
C LEU A 136 0.66 -10.41 -22.00
N ILE A 137 0.22 -10.61 -20.75
CA ILE A 137 -0.20 -9.51 -19.84
C ILE A 137 0.96 -8.58 -19.56
N GLY A 138 2.17 -9.13 -19.32
CA GLY A 138 3.35 -8.36 -18.96
C GLY A 138 3.44 -8.08 -17.48
N TYR A 139 4.15 -7.01 -17.14
CA TYR A 139 4.40 -6.61 -15.74
C TYR A 139 4.45 -5.09 -15.61
N LEU A 140 4.34 -4.64 -14.37
CA LEU A 140 4.45 -3.24 -13.97
C LEU A 140 5.87 -2.93 -13.53
N ASP A 141 6.27 -1.68 -13.67
CA ASP A 141 7.50 -1.16 -13.06
C ASP A 141 7.30 -0.85 -11.57
N GLY A 142 8.37 -0.34 -10.91
CA GLY A 142 8.32 0.03 -9.49
C GLY A 142 7.40 1.21 -9.17
N GLU A 143 6.98 1.98 -10.18
CA GLU A 143 6.06 3.11 -10.03
C GLU A 143 4.61 2.72 -10.31
N GLY A 144 4.37 1.47 -10.75
CA GLY A 144 3.04 0.93 -11.04
C GLY A 144 2.56 1.19 -12.47
N HIS A 145 3.43 1.61 -13.38
CA HIS A 145 3.16 1.76 -14.80
C HIS A 145 3.46 0.47 -15.57
N GLY A 146 2.77 0.28 -16.69
CA GLY A 146 2.98 -0.88 -17.55
C GLY A 146 4.36 -0.88 -18.21
N ALA A 147 5.25 -1.80 -17.82
CA ALA A 147 6.61 -1.93 -18.39
C ALA A 147 6.63 -2.80 -19.65
N ALA A 148 5.80 -3.84 -19.74
CA ALA A 148 5.76 -4.77 -20.85
C ALA A 148 4.35 -5.28 -21.17
N GLY A 149 4.18 -5.93 -22.32
CA GLY A 149 2.96 -6.62 -22.74
C GLY A 149 1.73 -5.72 -22.84
N LEU A 150 0.56 -6.29 -22.54
CA LEU A 150 -0.71 -5.57 -22.54
C LEU A 150 -0.79 -4.51 -21.43
N GLU A 151 -0.10 -4.70 -20.32
CA GLU A 151 0.04 -3.69 -19.26
C GLU A 151 0.60 -2.38 -19.81
N LYS A 152 1.63 -2.45 -20.64
CA LYS A 152 2.24 -1.29 -21.30
C LYS A 152 1.36 -0.72 -22.39
N ALA A 153 0.80 -1.58 -23.24
CA ALA A 153 -0.01 -1.15 -24.38
C ALA A 153 -1.29 -0.41 -23.94
N LEU A 154 -1.89 -0.82 -22.82
CA LEU A 154 -3.16 -0.32 -22.31
C LEU A 154 -3.00 0.49 -21.00
N ASP A 155 -1.79 0.93 -20.68
CA ASP A 155 -1.46 1.58 -19.41
C ASP A 155 -2.42 2.72 -19.06
N LYS A 156 -2.63 3.65 -19.97
CA LYS A 156 -3.52 4.81 -19.79
C LYS A 156 -4.98 4.42 -19.51
N LEU A 157 -5.46 3.35 -20.15
CA LEU A 157 -6.83 2.86 -19.99
C LEU A 157 -6.98 2.19 -18.62
N LEU A 158 -6.02 1.36 -18.25
CA LEU A 158 -6.01 0.61 -17.00
C LEU A 158 -5.79 1.51 -15.78
N THR A 159 -4.98 2.54 -15.90
CA THR A 159 -4.69 3.49 -14.81
C THR A 159 -5.79 4.56 -14.65
N GLY A 160 -6.47 4.91 -15.76
CA GLY A 160 -7.50 5.94 -15.75
C GLY A 160 -6.92 7.31 -15.41
N THR A 161 -7.46 8.00 -14.40
CA THR A 161 -6.98 9.32 -13.95
C THR A 161 -5.69 9.24 -13.14
N GLY A 162 -5.25 8.04 -12.74
CA GLY A 162 -4.09 7.83 -11.87
C GLY A 162 -4.31 8.28 -10.42
N GLU A 163 -5.53 8.63 -10.05
CA GLU A 163 -5.83 9.05 -8.68
C GLU A 163 -5.79 7.87 -7.72
N HIS A 164 -5.17 8.10 -6.57
CA HIS A 164 -5.02 7.12 -5.50
C HIS A 164 -6.08 7.33 -4.42
N ASP A 165 -6.61 6.26 -3.90
CA ASP A 165 -7.35 6.33 -2.64
C ASP A 165 -6.41 6.81 -1.54
N VAL A 166 -6.93 7.58 -0.59
CA VAL A 166 -6.13 8.21 0.45
C VAL A 166 -6.69 7.85 1.82
N LEU A 167 -5.81 7.43 2.72
CA LEU A 167 -6.10 7.37 4.14
C LEU A 167 -5.71 8.69 4.81
N LEU A 168 -6.67 9.36 5.41
CA LEU A 168 -6.46 10.55 6.19
C LEU A 168 -6.42 10.18 7.67
N CYS A 169 -5.27 10.33 8.30
CA CYS A 169 -5.04 10.01 9.70
C CYS A 169 -4.81 11.30 10.49
N ALA A 170 -5.61 11.55 11.52
CA ALA A 170 -5.35 12.61 12.49
C ALA A 170 -4.27 12.13 13.47
N VAL A 171 -3.13 12.80 13.50
CA VAL A 171 -1.98 12.39 14.31
C VAL A 171 -1.57 13.44 15.34
N THR A 172 -0.96 12.97 16.41
CA THR A 172 -0.26 13.80 17.39
C THR A 172 1.11 14.24 16.86
N ALA A 173 1.80 15.13 17.57
CA ALA A 173 3.17 15.52 17.24
C ALA A 173 4.15 14.34 17.25
N GLN A 174 3.85 13.28 18.00
CA GLN A 174 4.63 12.04 18.06
C GLN A 174 4.25 11.01 16.97
N GLY A 175 3.33 11.38 16.06
CA GLY A 175 2.88 10.50 14.98
C GLY A 175 1.90 9.40 15.39
N GLN A 176 1.42 9.40 16.63
CA GLN A 176 0.39 8.48 17.11
C GLN A 176 -1.01 8.92 16.65
N LEU A 177 -1.93 7.98 16.49
CA LEU A 177 -3.32 8.32 16.22
C LEU A 177 -3.88 9.17 17.36
N ARG A 178 -4.56 10.26 17.02
CA ARG A 178 -5.23 11.11 18.02
C ARG A 178 -6.35 10.32 18.68
N ALA A 179 -6.43 10.37 20.02
CA ALA A 179 -7.48 9.69 20.78
C ALA A 179 -8.89 10.11 20.32
N GLY A 180 -9.75 9.12 20.10
CA GLY A 180 -11.12 9.34 19.62
C GLY A 180 -11.27 9.58 18.11
N GLU A 181 -10.18 9.64 17.36
CA GLU A 181 -10.21 9.75 15.90
C GLU A 181 -9.98 8.38 15.24
N THR A 182 -10.64 8.15 14.12
CA THR A 182 -10.43 6.97 13.28
C THR A 182 -9.86 7.39 11.93
N PRO A 183 -8.99 6.59 11.31
CA PRO A 183 -8.51 6.87 9.96
C PRO A 183 -9.69 6.95 8.99
N GLN A 184 -9.73 8.01 8.19
CA GLN A 184 -10.78 8.22 7.21
C GLN A 184 -10.30 7.74 5.83
N TYR A 185 -11.06 6.83 5.23
CA TYR A 185 -10.81 6.35 3.88
C TYR A 185 -11.50 7.28 2.87
N LEU A 186 -10.69 8.00 2.09
CA LEU A 186 -11.15 8.87 1.02
C LEU A 186 -11.00 8.14 -0.32
N ARG A 187 -12.12 7.69 -0.84
CA ARG A 187 -12.17 7.04 -2.13
C ARG A 187 -12.08 8.07 -3.24
N GLN A 188 -11.15 7.87 -4.18
CA GLN A 188 -11.03 8.67 -5.39
C GLN A 188 -11.63 7.89 -6.58
N ASP A 189 -12.20 8.60 -7.53
CA ASP A 189 -12.74 7.99 -8.75
C ASP A 189 -11.63 7.90 -9.80
N SER A 190 -10.93 6.78 -9.84
CA SER A 190 -9.80 6.56 -10.74
C SER A 190 -10.19 6.43 -12.20
N LYS A 191 -11.49 6.23 -12.53
CA LYS A 191 -11.97 5.93 -13.90
C LYS A 191 -11.18 4.82 -14.61
N ALA A 192 -10.53 3.96 -13.85
CA ALA A 192 -9.80 2.82 -14.38
C ALA A 192 -10.78 1.82 -15.00
N VAL A 193 -10.49 1.38 -16.22
CA VAL A 193 -11.35 0.48 -16.99
C VAL A 193 -10.71 -0.89 -17.08
N GLY A 194 -11.49 -1.95 -16.82
CA GLY A 194 -11.06 -3.33 -17.03
C GLY A 194 -11.15 -3.71 -18.50
N VAL A 195 -10.31 -4.67 -18.92
CA VAL A 195 -10.22 -5.13 -20.30
C VAL A 195 -10.53 -6.61 -20.38
N GLN A 196 -11.51 -6.96 -21.23
CA GLN A 196 -11.84 -8.34 -21.51
C GLN A 196 -11.01 -8.86 -22.69
N LEU A 197 -10.34 -10.00 -22.49
CA LEU A 197 -9.54 -10.68 -23.50
C LEU A 197 -10.34 -11.85 -24.12
N THR A 198 -9.93 -12.29 -25.29
CA THR A 198 -10.54 -13.46 -25.98
C THR A 198 -9.99 -14.80 -25.46
N ILE A 199 -9.12 -14.79 -24.49
CA ILE A 199 -8.45 -15.96 -23.92
C ILE A 199 -9.39 -16.70 -22.97
N SER A 200 -9.35 -18.03 -22.98
CA SER A 200 -9.98 -18.87 -21.97
C SER A 200 -9.03 -19.17 -20.83
N ARG A 201 -9.40 -18.75 -19.62
CA ARG A 201 -8.61 -19.01 -18.40
C ARG A 201 -8.35 -20.51 -18.17
N GLN A 202 -9.32 -21.35 -18.49
CA GLN A 202 -9.20 -22.80 -18.30
C GLN A 202 -8.19 -23.41 -19.26
N ILE A 203 -8.30 -23.07 -20.54
CA ILE A 203 -7.39 -23.57 -21.60
C ILE A 203 -5.97 -23.08 -21.31
N GLN A 204 -5.81 -21.81 -20.98
CA GLN A 204 -4.51 -21.24 -20.68
C GLN A 204 -3.83 -21.91 -19.47
N ARG A 205 -4.58 -22.16 -18.40
CA ARG A 205 -4.06 -22.87 -17.21
C ARG A 205 -3.60 -24.29 -17.57
N ALA A 206 -4.36 -25.00 -18.39
CA ALA A 206 -3.98 -26.33 -18.85
C ALA A 206 -2.72 -26.30 -19.74
N ALA A 207 -2.63 -25.34 -20.65
CA ALA A 207 -1.48 -25.16 -21.53
C ALA A 207 -0.20 -24.83 -20.74
N GLU A 208 -0.28 -23.92 -19.78
CA GLU A 208 0.87 -23.55 -18.92
C GLU A 208 1.31 -24.71 -18.03
N ALA A 209 0.36 -25.48 -17.48
CA ALA A 209 0.67 -26.68 -16.71
C ALA A 209 1.35 -27.76 -17.55
N ALA A 210 0.89 -27.97 -18.79
CA ALA A 210 1.53 -28.90 -19.73
C ALA A 210 2.94 -28.43 -20.13
N ALA A 211 3.13 -27.15 -20.39
CA ALA A 211 4.43 -26.57 -20.70
C ALA A 211 5.41 -26.70 -19.52
N ALA A 212 4.96 -26.43 -18.30
CA ALA A 212 5.78 -26.60 -17.09
C ALA A 212 6.18 -28.08 -16.88
N ALA A 213 5.27 -29.02 -17.08
CA ALA A 213 5.56 -30.45 -16.99
C ALA A 213 6.57 -30.91 -18.07
N ALA A 214 6.46 -30.40 -19.29
CA ALA A 214 7.41 -30.69 -20.38
C ALA A 214 8.81 -30.11 -20.06
N ALA A 215 8.89 -28.89 -19.53
CA ALA A 215 10.16 -28.27 -19.12
C ALA A 215 10.86 -29.08 -18.03
N ALA A 216 10.12 -29.50 -16.99
CA ALA A 216 10.65 -30.33 -15.90
C ALA A 216 11.20 -31.67 -16.38
N THR A 217 10.52 -32.30 -17.36
CA THR A 217 11.01 -33.54 -17.98
C THR A 217 12.30 -33.34 -18.76
N THR A 218 12.44 -32.20 -19.42
CA THR A 218 13.64 -31.86 -20.21
C THR A 218 14.84 -31.58 -19.32
N GLU A 219 14.66 -30.86 -18.20
CA GLU A 219 15.71 -30.63 -17.22
C GLU A 219 16.20 -31.92 -16.58
N THR A 220 15.30 -32.81 -16.15
CA THR A 220 15.65 -34.12 -15.58
C THR A 220 16.41 -34.98 -16.59
N SER A 221 16.05 -34.95 -17.88
CA SER A 221 16.76 -35.66 -18.94
C SER A 221 18.16 -35.08 -19.17
N ALA A 222 18.31 -33.76 -19.14
CA ALA A 222 19.61 -33.08 -19.28
C ALA A 222 20.55 -33.37 -18.09
N GLU A 223 20.00 -33.42 -16.87
CA GLU A 223 20.76 -33.79 -15.67
C GLU A 223 21.22 -35.25 -15.71
N ARG A 224 20.36 -36.18 -16.13
CA ARG A 224 20.75 -37.59 -16.35
C ARG A 224 21.84 -37.71 -17.37
N SER A 225 21.75 -37.01 -18.49
CA SER A 225 22.79 -37.02 -19.55
C SER A 225 24.11 -36.45 -19.05
N ARG A 226 24.10 -35.40 -18.28
CA ARG A 226 25.30 -34.83 -17.62
C ARG A 226 25.92 -35.82 -16.62
N ALA A 227 25.11 -36.51 -15.82
CA ALA A 227 25.57 -37.50 -14.84
C ALA A 227 26.21 -38.72 -15.51
N ILE A 228 25.66 -39.18 -16.65
CA ILE A 228 26.21 -40.26 -17.46
C ILE A 228 27.56 -39.83 -18.07
N CYS A 229 27.63 -38.63 -18.60
CA CYS A 229 28.87 -38.09 -19.19
C CYS A 229 30.00 -37.95 -18.16
N LEU A 230 29.67 -37.48 -16.95
CA LEU A 230 30.63 -37.38 -15.81
C LEU A 230 31.13 -38.76 -15.37
N ARG A 231 30.27 -39.77 -15.30
CA ARG A 231 30.66 -41.15 -14.94
C ARG A 231 31.60 -41.76 -16.00
N ALA A 232 31.32 -41.55 -17.29
CA ALA A 232 32.15 -42.03 -18.37
C ALA A 232 33.57 -41.38 -18.38
N THR A 233 33.66 -40.10 -18.03
CA THR A 233 34.93 -39.37 -17.92
C THR A 233 35.73 -39.82 -16.72
N THR A 234 35.09 -40.14 -15.62
CA THR A 234 35.78 -40.65 -14.39
C THR A 234 36.28 -42.06 -14.55
N GLN A 235 35.58 -42.94 -15.29
CA GLN A 235 36.06 -44.28 -15.59
C GLN A 235 37.30 -44.27 -16.55
N ARG A 236 37.34 -43.38 -17.54
CA ARG A 236 38.51 -43.19 -18.42
C ARG A 236 39.75 -42.75 -17.64
N ARG A 237 39.62 -41.91 -16.63
CA ARG A 237 40.78 -41.48 -15.79
C ARG A 237 41.27 -42.54 -14.79
N ARG A 238 40.52 -43.61 -14.54
CA ARG A 238 40.95 -44.72 -13.67
C ARG A 238 41.56 -45.89 -14.46
N ALA A 239 41.51 -45.87 -15.81
CA ALA A 239 42.00 -46.90 -16.71
C ALA A 239 43.35 -46.51 -17.40
N THR A 240 43.85 -45.30 -17.10
CA THR A 240 45.19 -44.82 -17.41
C THR A 240 46.01 -44.66 -16.15
#